data_d6eb69e6212aad33d9e3629cc450af06
#
_entry.id   d6eb69e6212aad33d9e3629cc450af06
#
_cell.length_a   1.000
_cell.length_b   1.000
_cell.length_c   1.000
_cell.angle_alpha   90.00
_cell.angle_beta   90.00
_cell.angle_gamma   90.00
#
_symmetry.space_group_name_H-M   'P 1'
#
loop_
_entity.id
_entity.type
_entity.pdbx_description
1 polymer ?
#
loop_
_entity_poly.entity_id
_entity_poly.type
_entity_poly.pdbx_seq_one_letter_code
_entity_poly.pdbx_strand_id
1 'polypeptide(L)'
;EMVIRDWSSDVCSSDLPLGISDMDTVLRIWKTSNLQAHSFVPSGYWERNVELVRKAMSDAEVWIYESDGRIVGFVGLAGDYIAGIFVEMECRSRGIGHALLDFLKKRHRFLLLHVYEKNSRAVAFYRREGFECRDRHVEEDTGEMEWTMAWMKENIPF
;
A
#
# COMPACT_ATOMS: atom_id res chain seq x y z
N GLU A 1 -20.81 -6.29 -0.62
CA GLU A 1 -20.26 -5.97 -1.92
C GLU A 1 -18.82 -5.48 -1.80
N MET A 2 -17.93 -6.04 -2.63
CA MET A 2 -16.50 -5.70 -2.62
C MET A 2 -16.17 -4.90 -3.87
N VAL A 3 -15.61 -3.69 -3.68
CA VAL A 3 -15.32 -2.78 -4.79
C VAL A 3 -13.92 -2.20 -4.62
N ILE A 4 -13.16 -2.16 -5.70
CA ILE A 4 -11.91 -1.41 -5.76
C ILE A 4 -12.20 -0.14 -6.55
N ARG A 5 -11.94 1.02 -5.95
CA ARG A 5 -12.15 2.31 -6.60
C ARG A 5 -10.97 3.25 -6.42
N ASP A 6 -10.84 4.16 -7.36
CA ASP A 6 -9.91 5.27 -7.26
C ASP A 6 -10.49 6.28 -6.25
N TRP A 7 -9.70 6.63 -5.27
CA TRP A 7 -10.13 7.58 -4.27
C TRP A 7 -10.28 9.01 -4.79
N SER A 8 -9.57 9.35 -5.86
CA SER A 8 -9.66 10.67 -6.47
C SER A 8 -10.98 10.90 -7.21
N SER A 9 -11.68 9.84 -7.60
CA SER A 9 -12.94 9.95 -8.32
C SER A 9 -14.07 10.51 -7.45
N ASP A 10 -13.95 10.40 -6.13
CA ASP A 10 -14.96 10.93 -5.21
C ASP A 10 -14.79 12.43 -4.95
N VAL A 11 -13.64 12.98 -5.25
CA VAL A 11 -13.38 14.41 -5.13
C VAL A 11 -14.19 15.19 -6.16
N CYS A 12 -14.64 14.51 -7.22
CA CYS A 12 -15.44 15.11 -8.28
C CYS A 12 -16.95 15.03 -8.04
N SER A 13 -17.41 14.24 -7.08
CA SER A 13 -18.81 14.22 -6.69
C SER A 13 -19.05 15.33 -5.68
N SER A 14 -19.57 16.39 -6.15
CA SER A 14 -19.56 17.76 -5.70
C SER A 14 -20.22 18.11 -4.37
N ASP A 15 -20.77 17.19 -3.61
CA ASP A 15 -21.68 17.61 -2.55
C ASP A 15 -21.40 17.10 -1.14
N LEU A 16 -20.32 16.33 -0.92
CA LEU A 16 -20.01 15.85 0.41
C LEU A 16 -18.51 15.86 0.66
N PRO A 17 -18.05 16.29 1.87
CA PRO A 17 -16.65 16.22 2.24
C PRO A 17 -16.21 14.77 2.49
N LEU A 18 -16.60 13.85 1.61
CA LEU A 18 -16.28 12.43 1.70
C LEU A 18 -14.79 12.20 1.58
N GLY A 19 -14.09 13.05 0.81
CA GLY A 19 -12.64 12.96 0.64
C GLY A 19 -11.86 13.15 1.95
N ILE A 20 -12.37 14.00 2.85
CA ILE A 20 -11.71 14.22 4.15
C ILE A 20 -11.89 12.99 5.04
N SER A 21 -13.08 12.41 5.05
CA SER A 21 -13.38 11.20 5.82
C SER A 21 -12.59 9.99 5.32
N ASP A 22 -12.48 9.84 4.00
CA ASP A 22 -11.69 8.77 3.39
C ASP A 22 -10.21 8.92 3.71
N MET A 23 -9.68 10.14 3.64
CA MET A 23 -8.30 10.44 4.00
C MET A 23 -8.00 10.04 5.44
N ASP A 24 -8.87 10.40 6.38
CA ASP A 24 -8.68 10.08 7.79
C ASP A 24 -8.70 8.56 8.02
N THR A 25 -9.60 7.84 7.36
CA THR A 25 -9.66 6.38 7.42
C THR A 25 -8.38 5.75 6.87
N VAL A 26 -7.94 6.19 5.71
CA VAL A 26 -6.73 5.70 5.05
C VAL A 26 -5.50 5.96 5.92
N LEU A 27 -5.37 7.15 6.49
CA LEU A 27 -4.26 7.48 7.38
C LEU A 27 -4.27 6.65 8.67
N ARG A 28 -5.45 6.37 9.21
CA ARG A 28 -5.59 5.50 10.37
C ARG A 28 -5.10 4.09 10.05
N ILE A 29 -5.51 3.54 8.92
CA ILE A 29 -5.07 2.20 8.47
C ILE A 29 -3.55 2.20 8.27
N TRP A 30 -3.01 3.24 7.62
CA TRP A 30 -1.57 3.39 7.42
C TRP A 30 -0.80 3.37 8.74
N LYS A 31 -1.21 4.20 9.69
CA LYS A 31 -0.55 4.33 10.98
C LYS A 31 -0.63 3.04 11.80
N THR A 32 -1.82 2.48 11.93
CA THR A 32 -2.06 1.26 12.70
C THR A 32 -1.27 0.08 12.12
N SER A 33 -1.28 -0.06 10.81
CA SER A 33 -0.58 -1.15 10.13
C SER A 33 0.93 -1.05 10.30
N ASN A 34 1.49 0.16 10.22
CA ASN A 34 2.93 0.37 10.40
C ASN A 34 3.34 0.14 11.86
N LEU A 35 2.59 0.63 12.82
CA LEU A 35 2.87 0.39 14.23
C LEU A 35 2.93 -1.08 14.57
N GLN A 36 2.07 -1.88 13.94
CA GLN A 36 2.04 -3.31 14.17
C GLN A 36 3.12 -4.10 13.42
N ALA A 37 3.28 -3.81 12.15
CA ALA A 37 4.21 -4.56 11.29
C ALA A 37 5.66 -4.21 11.58
N HIS A 38 5.93 -3.01 12.08
CA HIS A 38 7.26 -2.46 12.19
C HIS A 38 7.60 -2.07 13.64
N SER A 39 7.45 -3.02 14.56
CA SER A 39 7.78 -2.81 15.98
C SER A 39 9.24 -2.47 16.24
N PHE A 40 10.13 -2.78 15.28
CA PHE A 40 11.55 -2.43 15.33
C PHE A 40 11.83 -0.95 15.02
N VAL A 41 10.81 -0.20 14.56
CA VAL A 41 10.90 1.25 14.33
C VAL A 41 10.19 1.96 15.48
N PRO A 42 10.79 2.99 16.09
CA PRO A 42 10.13 3.74 17.16
C PRO A 42 8.78 4.28 16.73
N SER A 43 7.77 4.12 17.59
CA SER A 43 6.37 4.52 17.29
C SER A 43 6.23 5.99 16.90
N GLY A 44 7.03 6.87 17.50
CA GLY A 44 7.03 8.29 17.20
C GLY A 44 7.39 8.62 15.76
N TYR A 45 8.14 7.75 15.09
CA TYR A 45 8.48 7.93 13.67
C TYR A 45 7.21 8.00 12.82
N TRP A 46 6.26 7.08 13.04
CA TRP A 46 5.03 7.04 12.27
C TRP A 46 4.14 8.26 12.55
N GLU A 47 4.06 8.67 13.81
CA GLU A 47 3.27 9.85 14.20
C GLU A 47 3.82 11.14 13.61
N ARG A 48 5.15 11.28 13.59
CA ARG A 48 5.79 12.47 13.02
C ARG A 48 5.61 12.56 11.50
N ASN A 49 5.35 11.44 10.84
CA ASN A 49 5.24 11.38 9.39
C ASN A 49 3.81 11.41 8.87
N VAL A 50 2.80 11.44 9.74
CA VAL A 50 1.38 11.43 9.35
C VAL A 50 1.06 12.58 8.37
N GLU A 51 1.48 13.81 8.69
CA GLU A 51 1.18 14.96 7.83
C GLU A 51 1.93 14.89 6.50
N LEU A 52 3.16 14.39 6.51
CA LEU A 52 3.94 14.19 5.29
C LEU A 52 3.25 13.15 4.39
N VAL A 53 2.75 12.07 4.98
CA VAL A 53 2.02 11.02 4.25
C VAL A 53 0.69 11.53 3.73
N ARG A 54 -0.02 12.35 4.50
CA ARG A 54 -1.26 13.00 4.06
C ARG A 54 -1.01 13.80 2.77
N LYS A 55 0.04 14.59 2.76
CA LYS A 55 0.42 15.38 1.59
C LYS A 55 0.81 14.49 0.41
N ALA A 56 1.60 13.46 0.67
CA ALA A 56 2.03 12.53 -0.37
C ALA A 56 0.85 11.80 -1.00
N MET A 57 -0.13 11.39 -0.19
CA MET A 57 -1.34 10.72 -0.68
C MET A 57 -2.22 11.63 -1.52
N SER A 58 -2.22 12.93 -1.24
CA SER A 58 -2.99 13.89 -2.04
C SER A 58 -2.48 13.96 -3.48
N ASP A 59 -1.19 13.69 -3.69
CA ASP A 59 -0.55 13.76 -5.01
C ASP A 59 -0.36 12.38 -5.65
N ALA A 60 -0.66 11.31 -4.93
CA ALA A 60 -0.46 9.93 -5.39
C ALA A 60 -1.72 9.35 -6.02
N GLU A 61 -1.52 8.31 -6.84
CA GLU A 61 -2.60 7.45 -7.27
C GLU A 61 -2.91 6.47 -6.13
N VAL A 62 -4.14 6.49 -5.62
CA VAL A 62 -4.56 5.64 -4.51
C VAL A 62 -5.80 4.84 -4.91
N TRP A 63 -5.72 3.52 -4.77
CA TRP A 63 -6.85 2.61 -5.00
C TRP A 63 -7.31 2.07 -3.66
N ILE A 64 -8.59 2.15 -3.42
CA ILE A 64 -9.23 1.77 -2.16
C ILE A 64 -10.02 0.48 -2.35
N TYR A 65 -9.89 -0.45 -1.42
CA TYR A 65 -10.71 -1.65 -1.36
C TYR A 65 -11.82 -1.44 -0.33
N GLU A 66 -13.05 -1.47 -0.79
CA GLU A 66 -14.23 -1.36 0.07
C GLU A 66 -14.93 -2.71 0.23
N SER A 67 -15.38 -2.99 1.44
CA SER A 67 -16.23 -4.13 1.74
C SER A 67 -17.41 -3.62 2.58
N ASP A 68 -18.62 -3.85 2.07
CA ASP A 68 -19.87 -3.42 2.72
C ASP A 68 -19.89 -1.91 3.03
N GLY A 69 -19.42 -1.10 2.08
CA GLY A 69 -19.41 0.36 2.20
C GLY A 69 -18.33 0.92 3.11
N ARG A 70 -17.40 0.07 3.56
CA ARG A 70 -16.31 0.47 4.47
C ARG A 70 -14.96 0.22 3.81
N ILE A 71 -14.05 1.19 3.94
CA ILE A 71 -12.68 1.04 3.48
C ILE A 71 -11.95 0.06 4.38
N VAL A 72 -11.43 -1.02 3.82
CA VAL A 72 -10.71 -2.05 4.57
C VAL A 72 -9.27 -2.24 4.09
N GLY A 73 -8.89 -1.57 3.02
CA GLY A 73 -7.52 -1.61 2.51
C GLY A 73 -7.30 -0.60 1.42
N PHE A 74 -6.05 -0.35 1.11
CA PHE A 74 -5.68 0.56 0.02
C PHE A 74 -4.28 0.31 -0.46
N VAL A 75 -3.98 0.80 -1.65
CA VAL A 75 -2.64 0.81 -2.23
C VAL A 75 -2.37 2.19 -2.81
N GLY A 76 -1.18 2.71 -2.54
CA GLY A 76 -0.71 3.97 -3.09
C GLY A 76 0.41 3.72 -4.09
N LEU A 77 0.38 4.45 -5.21
CA LEU A 77 1.36 4.33 -6.28
C LEU A 77 1.89 5.68 -6.73
N ALA A 78 3.14 5.64 -7.20
CA ALA A 78 3.75 6.70 -7.98
C ALA A 78 4.29 6.06 -9.25
N GLY A 79 3.56 6.17 -10.37
CA GLY A 79 3.87 5.43 -11.59
C GLY A 79 3.76 3.92 -11.37
N ASP A 80 4.86 3.19 -11.59
CA ASP A 80 4.95 1.75 -11.36
C ASP A 80 5.46 1.39 -9.96
N TYR A 81 5.75 2.40 -9.15
CA TYR A 81 6.25 2.21 -7.79
C TYR A 81 5.08 2.15 -6.80
N ILE A 82 5.00 1.03 -6.09
CA ILE A 82 4.02 0.85 -5.01
C ILE A 82 4.62 1.46 -3.74
N ALA A 83 4.04 2.56 -3.29
CA ALA A 83 4.47 3.22 -2.06
C ALA A 83 4.07 2.42 -0.82
N GLY A 84 2.97 1.67 -0.91
CA GLY A 84 2.55 0.76 0.15
C GLY A 84 1.20 0.14 -0.12
N ILE A 85 1.00 -1.05 0.46
CA ILE A 85 -0.28 -1.74 0.50
C ILE A 85 -0.62 -1.97 1.96
N PHE A 86 -1.80 -1.56 2.35
CA PHE A 86 -2.22 -1.64 3.75
C PHE A 86 -3.63 -2.21 3.84
N VAL A 87 -3.84 -3.14 4.77
CA VAL A 87 -5.11 -3.80 4.99
C VAL A 87 -5.46 -3.72 6.48
N GLU A 88 -6.73 -3.41 6.79
CA GLU A 88 -7.25 -3.44 8.14
C GLU A 88 -6.90 -4.79 8.78
N MET A 89 -6.45 -4.73 10.04
CA MET A 89 -6.00 -5.93 10.74
C MET A 89 -7.08 -7.00 10.81
N GLU A 90 -8.29 -6.61 11.13
CA GLU A 90 -9.44 -7.51 11.24
C GLU A 90 -9.78 -8.20 9.92
N CYS A 91 -9.32 -7.61 8.80
CA CYS A 91 -9.63 -8.08 7.46
C CYS A 91 -8.45 -8.79 6.79
N ARG A 92 -7.33 -8.97 7.48
CA ARG A 92 -6.18 -9.68 6.95
C ARG A 92 -6.52 -11.15 6.71
N SER A 93 -5.77 -11.77 5.79
CA SER A 93 -5.94 -13.16 5.38
C SER A 93 -7.25 -13.46 4.66
N ARG A 94 -7.93 -12.44 4.15
CA ARG A 94 -9.14 -12.56 3.33
C ARG A 94 -8.89 -12.30 1.84
N GLY A 95 -7.63 -12.25 1.42
CA GLY A 95 -7.28 -12.04 0.02
C GLY A 95 -7.36 -10.59 -0.46
N ILE A 96 -7.48 -9.61 0.43
CA ILE A 96 -7.59 -8.19 0.05
C ILE A 96 -6.30 -7.68 -0.59
N GLY A 97 -5.15 -7.99 0.02
CA GLY A 97 -3.85 -7.62 -0.55
C GLY A 97 -3.63 -8.26 -1.91
N HIS A 98 -4.00 -9.52 -2.06
CA HIS A 98 -3.95 -10.22 -3.35
C HIS A 98 -4.84 -9.53 -4.39
N ALA A 99 -6.06 -9.17 -4.02
CA ALA A 99 -7.01 -8.51 -4.92
C ALA A 99 -6.49 -7.15 -5.39
N LEU A 100 -5.89 -6.36 -4.49
CA LEU A 100 -5.27 -5.09 -4.84
C LEU A 100 -4.10 -5.28 -5.81
N LEU A 101 -3.22 -6.23 -5.55
CA LEU A 101 -2.10 -6.52 -6.45
C LEU A 101 -2.57 -7.05 -7.79
N ASP A 102 -3.54 -7.94 -7.82
CA ASP A 102 -4.10 -8.49 -9.06
C ASP A 102 -4.69 -7.36 -9.91
N PHE A 103 -5.39 -6.43 -9.29
CA PHE A 103 -5.92 -5.25 -9.95
C PHE A 103 -4.80 -4.42 -10.60
N LEU A 104 -3.69 -4.20 -9.90
CA LEU A 104 -2.56 -3.45 -10.42
C LEU A 104 -1.84 -4.20 -11.55
N LYS A 105 -1.68 -5.50 -11.41
CA LYS A 105 -1.00 -6.34 -12.41
C LYS A 105 -1.70 -6.32 -13.77
N LYS A 106 -3.01 -6.09 -13.79
CA LYS A 106 -3.78 -5.94 -15.02
C LYS A 106 -3.54 -4.60 -15.71
N ARG A 107 -3.06 -3.61 -14.97
CA ARG A 107 -2.85 -2.23 -15.43
C ARG A 107 -1.39 -1.88 -15.68
N HIS A 108 -0.46 -2.67 -15.15
CA HIS A 108 0.97 -2.40 -15.21
C HIS A 108 1.70 -3.60 -15.79
N ARG A 109 2.79 -3.33 -16.50
CA ARG A 109 3.70 -4.38 -16.99
C ARG A 109 4.82 -4.67 -16.00
N PHE A 110 5.02 -3.75 -15.08
CA PHE A 110 6.10 -3.77 -14.12
C PHE A 110 5.63 -3.11 -12.84
N LEU A 111 6.00 -3.67 -11.70
CA LEU A 111 5.72 -3.06 -10.40
C LEU A 111 6.96 -3.18 -9.53
N LEU A 112 7.23 -2.13 -8.78
CA LEU A 112 8.38 -2.04 -7.90
C LEU A 112 7.92 -1.62 -6.52
N LEU A 113 8.56 -2.15 -5.47
CA LEU A 113 8.28 -1.75 -4.10
C LEU A 113 9.51 -1.89 -3.22
N HIS A 114 9.44 -1.22 -2.05
CA HIS A 114 10.41 -1.41 -0.98
C HIS A 114 9.71 -2.05 0.22
N VAL A 115 10.40 -2.94 0.92
CA VAL A 115 9.86 -3.62 2.10
C VAL A 115 10.98 -3.85 3.10
N TYR A 116 10.74 -3.58 4.37
CA TYR A 116 11.71 -3.86 5.42
C TYR A 116 11.99 -5.35 5.50
N GLU A 117 13.27 -5.71 5.57
CA GLU A 117 13.70 -7.11 5.70
C GLU A 117 13.10 -7.78 6.93
N LYS A 118 12.99 -7.05 8.03
CA LYS A 118 12.42 -7.55 9.28
C LYS A 118 10.91 -7.80 9.20
N ASN A 119 10.24 -7.22 8.21
CA ASN A 119 8.83 -7.52 7.95
C ASN A 119 8.71 -8.78 7.11
N SER A 120 9.08 -9.91 7.71
CA SER A 120 9.14 -11.20 7.03
C SER A 120 7.79 -11.65 6.47
N ARG A 121 6.69 -11.27 7.11
CA ARG A 121 5.34 -11.58 6.64
C ARG A 121 5.04 -10.89 5.30
N ALA A 122 5.39 -9.61 5.18
CA ALA A 122 5.21 -8.86 3.94
C ALA A 122 6.12 -9.40 2.84
N VAL A 123 7.39 -9.68 3.15
CA VAL A 123 8.31 -10.26 2.19
C VAL A 123 7.77 -11.59 1.64
N ALA A 124 7.28 -12.46 2.51
CA ALA A 124 6.69 -13.75 2.12
C ALA A 124 5.44 -13.54 1.25
N PHE A 125 4.60 -12.57 1.61
CA PHE A 125 3.41 -12.21 0.84
C PHE A 125 3.78 -11.79 -0.58
N TYR A 126 4.71 -10.85 -0.72
CA TYR A 126 5.12 -10.36 -2.05
C TYR A 126 5.77 -11.46 -2.89
N ARG A 127 6.55 -12.34 -2.27
CA ARG A 127 7.11 -13.50 -2.99
C ARG A 127 6.02 -14.42 -3.52
N ARG A 128 5.00 -14.70 -2.73
CA ARG A 128 3.85 -15.51 -3.19
C ARG A 128 3.11 -14.83 -4.34
N GLU A 129 3.14 -13.50 -4.37
CA GLU A 129 2.50 -12.72 -5.42
C GLU A 129 3.37 -12.54 -6.66
N GLY A 130 4.54 -13.18 -6.69
CA GLY A 130 5.41 -13.18 -7.86
C GLY A 130 6.47 -12.09 -7.88
N PHE A 131 6.66 -11.37 -6.79
CA PHE A 131 7.73 -10.38 -6.67
C PHE A 131 9.04 -11.06 -6.31
N GLU A 132 10.14 -10.57 -6.88
CA GLU A 132 11.49 -11.04 -6.62
C GLU A 132 12.33 -9.97 -5.94
N CYS A 133 13.19 -10.37 -5.02
CA CYS A 133 14.16 -9.46 -4.39
C CYS A 133 15.22 -9.09 -5.41
N ARG A 134 15.40 -7.79 -5.65
CA ARG A 134 16.36 -7.26 -6.62
C ARG A 134 17.55 -6.61 -5.96
N ASP A 135 17.34 -5.91 -4.84
CA ASP A 135 18.36 -5.16 -4.17
C ASP A 135 18.10 -5.13 -2.66
N ARG A 136 19.16 -5.00 -1.89
CA ARG A 136 19.13 -4.91 -0.44
C ARG A 136 19.92 -3.69 -0.01
N HIS A 137 19.32 -2.78 0.73
CA HIS A 137 19.94 -1.52 1.11
C HIS A 137 19.46 -1.06 2.48
N VAL A 138 20.14 -0.08 3.06
CA VAL A 138 19.73 0.54 4.32
C VAL A 138 18.74 1.65 4.02
N GLU A 139 17.58 1.63 4.69
CA GLU A 139 16.64 2.75 4.65
C GLU A 139 17.18 3.86 5.55
N GLU A 140 17.42 5.03 4.99
CA GLU A 140 18.17 6.11 5.66
C GLU A 140 17.46 6.68 6.88
N ASP A 141 16.14 6.81 6.85
CA ASP A 141 15.40 7.43 7.94
C ASP A 141 15.35 6.57 9.20
N THR A 142 15.31 5.25 9.04
CA THR A 142 15.17 4.31 10.15
C THR A 142 16.44 3.54 10.47
N GLY A 143 17.39 3.48 9.52
CA GLY A 143 18.58 2.67 9.64
C GLY A 143 18.34 1.17 9.46
N GLU A 144 17.14 0.77 9.10
CA GLU A 144 16.78 -0.63 8.93
C GLU A 144 17.05 -1.12 7.50
N MET A 145 17.38 -2.41 7.37
CA MET A 145 17.57 -3.03 6.07
C MET A 145 16.24 -3.17 5.33
N GLU A 146 16.29 -2.90 4.05
CA GLU A 146 15.12 -2.88 3.18
C GLU A 146 15.43 -3.61 1.88
N TRP A 147 14.46 -4.36 1.36
CA TRP A 147 14.53 -4.98 0.04
C TRP A 147 13.82 -4.13 -0.98
N THR A 148 14.41 -4.02 -2.16
CA THR A 148 13.69 -3.63 -3.37
C THR A 148 13.18 -4.89 -4.03
N MET A 149 11.88 -4.99 -4.21
CA MET A 149 11.24 -6.12 -4.88
C MET A 149 10.55 -5.67 -6.15
N ALA A 150 10.56 -6.53 -7.15
CA ALA A 150 9.99 -6.22 -8.46
C ALA A 150 9.16 -7.38 -8.98
N TRP A 151 8.08 -7.02 -9.67
CA TRP A 151 7.26 -7.94 -10.45
C TRP A 151 7.23 -7.47 -11.89
N MET A 152 7.37 -8.39 -12.82
CA MET A 152 7.24 -8.11 -14.26
C MET A 152 6.21 -9.04 -14.87
N LYS A 153 5.36 -8.46 -15.72
CA LYS A 153 4.41 -9.26 -16.47
C LYS A 153 5.19 -10.18 -17.42
N GLU A 154 4.83 -11.46 -17.44
CA GLU A 154 5.47 -12.41 -18.34
C GLU A 154 5.33 -11.96 -19.78
N ASN A 155 6.45 -11.87 -20.47
CA ASN A 155 6.43 -11.66 -21.90
C ASN A 155 5.90 -12.93 -22.54
N ILE A 156 4.77 -12.83 -23.19
CA ILE A 156 4.29 -13.92 -24.03
C ILE A 156 5.26 -14.01 -25.20
N PRO A 157 6.01 -15.10 -25.34
CA PRO A 157 6.92 -15.24 -26.48
C PRO A 157 6.11 -15.27 -27.76
N PHE A 158 6.59 -14.52 -28.70
CA PHE A 158 5.97 -14.46 -30.04
C PHE A 158 6.01 -15.79 -30.74
#